data_0ddc7bc8bb212c25a7fa89c91d03ca48
#
_entry.id   0ddc7bc8bb212c25a7fa89c91d03ca48
#
_cell.length_a   1.000
_cell.length_b   1.000
_cell.length_c   1.000
_cell.angle_alpha   90.00
_cell.angle_beta   90.00
_cell.angle_gamma   90.00
#
_symmetry.space_group_name_H-M   'P 1'
#
loop_
_entity.id
_entity.type
_entity.pdbx_description
1 polymer ?
#
loop_
_entity_poly.entity_id
_entity_poly.type
_entity_poly.pdbx_seq_one_letter_code
_entity_poly.pdbx_strand_id
1 'polypeptide(L)'
;MTSDVFNKDCIEYMRTLPNGFFHLAVADPPYGQADKESGWSGGRFGGPKTARFYKYRKQDTDNDLAVNWDTAPDADFFRELARVSQHQIIWGANFFPQMPPCKCFITWVKTNIPDGFSMAQAEYAWTSLSCNARVWHGSSARSKDGDHFHPTEKPVALYRWLFDVWLQATQQRADADQPLRVFDPMMGSQSSRIAAHSLGLDYYGCELDAEYFRRGCLRYERETAGLITQSDGQTIRQLSLF
;
A
#
# COMPACT_ATOMS: atom_id res chain seq x y z
N MET A 1 8.58 8.51 17.67
CA MET A 1 7.96 7.84 16.51
C MET A 1 7.69 6.40 16.85
N THR A 2 6.43 5.99 16.79
CA THR A 2 5.95 4.63 17.02
C THR A 2 5.77 3.92 15.67
N SER A 3 5.94 2.58 15.62
CA SER A 3 5.72 1.81 14.40
C SER A 3 5.14 0.43 14.76
N ASP A 4 3.83 0.41 15.03
CA ASP A 4 3.10 -0.76 15.50
C ASP A 4 2.40 -1.46 14.32
N VAL A 5 2.79 -2.70 14.07
CA VAL A 5 2.23 -3.50 12.98
C VAL A 5 1.75 -4.86 13.46
N PHE A 6 0.67 -5.35 12.86
CA PHE A 6 -0.06 -6.51 13.34
C PHE A 6 -0.36 -7.49 12.21
N ASN A 7 -0.04 -8.77 12.41
CA ASN A 7 -0.53 -9.83 11.53
C ASN A 7 -1.94 -10.24 11.97
N LYS A 8 -2.94 -9.51 11.49
CA LYS A 8 -4.37 -9.72 11.85
C LYS A 8 -5.31 -9.07 10.84
N ASP A 9 -6.58 -9.41 10.95
CA ASP A 9 -7.64 -8.75 10.23
C ASP A 9 -7.76 -7.28 10.63
N CYS A 10 -7.80 -6.38 9.63
CA CYS A 10 -7.84 -4.95 9.87
C CYS A 10 -9.18 -4.45 10.42
N ILE A 11 -10.31 -5.10 10.09
CA ILE A 11 -11.64 -4.74 10.61
C ILE A 11 -11.69 -5.07 12.11
N GLU A 12 -11.20 -6.25 12.51
CA GLU A 12 -11.11 -6.60 13.92
C GLU A 12 -10.25 -5.60 14.69
N TYR A 13 -9.11 -5.19 14.11
CA TYR A 13 -8.26 -4.19 14.74
C TYR A 13 -8.95 -2.82 14.83
N MET A 14 -9.54 -2.32 13.74
CA MET A 14 -10.24 -1.04 13.73
C MET A 14 -11.36 -0.97 14.78
N ARG A 15 -12.10 -2.05 14.99
CA ARG A 15 -13.18 -2.12 16.00
C ARG A 15 -12.70 -1.93 17.44
N THR A 16 -11.43 -2.13 17.73
CA THR A 16 -10.85 -1.89 19.07
C THR A 16 -10.49 -0.44 19.33
N LEU A 17 -10.53 0.42 18.31
CA LEU A 17 -10.02 1.78 18.35
C LEU A 17 -11.16 2.82 18.51
N PRO A 18 -10.89 3.96 19.16
CA PRO A 18 -11.84 5.07 19.22
C PRO A 18 -11.98 5.77 17.86
N ASN A 19 -13.06 6.54 17.70
CA ASN A 19 -13.28 7.36 16.52
C ASN A 19 -12.14 8.38 16.33
N GLY A 20 -11.70 8.56 15.07
CA GLY A 20 -10.69 9.56 14.73
C GLY A 20 -9.31 9.32 15.35
N PHE A 21 -9.01 8.08 15.74
CA PHE A 21 -7.71 7.74 16.35
C PHE A 21 -6.54 8.07 15.43
N PHE A 22 -6.67 7.81 14.12
CA PHE A 22 -5.65 8.14 13.14
C PHE A 22 -5.91 9.50 12.49
N HIS A 23 -4.85 10.22 12.16
CA HIS A 23 -4.94 11.46 11.42
C HIS A 23 -5.12 11.19 9.91
N LEU A 24 -4.49 10.13 9.40
CA LEU A 24 -4.63 9.65 8.03
C LEU A 24 -4.74 8.13 7.99
N ALA A 25 -5.65 7.59 7.19
CA ALA A 25 -5.59 6.23 6.70
C ALA A 25 -5.25 6.22 5.21
N VAL A 26 -4.29 5.37 4.81
CA VAL A 26 -3.96 5.13 3.41
C VAL A 26 -4.18 3.65 3.12
N ALA A 27 -5.08 3.32 2.19
CA ALA A 27 -5.48 1.96 1.90
C ALA A 27 -5.28 1.61 0.42
N ASP A 28 -4.75 0.42 0.17
CA ASP A 28 -4.65 -0.20 -1.15
C ASP A 28 -5.32 -1.58 -1.12
N PRO A 29 -6.65 -1.63 -0.97
CA PRO A 29 -7.35 -2.90 -0.82
C PRO A 29 -7.40 -3.66 -2.15
N PRO A 30 -7.62 -4.99 -2.11
CA PRO A 30 -7.88 -5.77 -3.31
C PRO A 30 -9.08 -5.22 -4.08
N TYR A 31 -9.00 -5.22 -5.42
CA TYR A 31 -10.02 -4.59 -6.26
C TYR A 31 -11.15 -5.54 -6.68
N GLY A 32 -11.06 -6.83 -6.37
CA GLY A 32 -12.05 -7.83 -6.77
C GLY A 32 -12.10 -8.09 -8.27
N GLN A 33 -11.01 -7.81 -8.98
CA GLN A 33 -10.95 -7.93 -10.45
C GLN A 33 -10.58 -9.33 -10.94
N ALA A 34 -10.23 -10.24 -10.04
CA ALA A 34 -9.90 -11.62 -10.38
C ALA A 34 -11.16 -12.49 -10.62
N ASP A 35 -12.36 -11.90 -10.60
CA ASP A 35 -13.61 -12.61 -10.72
C ASP A 35 -13.79 -13.28 -12.08
N LYS A 36 -14.26 -14.51 -11.99
CA LYS A 36 -14.32 -15.52 -13.05
C LYS A 36 -15.27 -15.18 -14.19
N GLU A 37 -16.21 -14.25 -14.01
CA GLU A 37 -17.26 -13.94 -14.99
C GLU A 37 -16.90 -12.81 -15.96
N SER A 38 -16.01 -11.92 -15.58
CA SER A 38 -15.61 -10.80 -16.45
C SER A 38 -14.68 -11.19 -17.60
N GLY A 39 -14.25 -12.44 -17.67
CA GLY A 39 -13.28 -12.90 -18.66
C GLY A 39 -11.91 -12.20 -18.55
N TRP A 40 -11.71 -11.44 -17.53
CA TRP A 40 -10.46 -10.70 -17.23
C TRP A 40 -9.48 -11.53 -16.40
N SER A 41 -9.55 -12.83 -16.56
CA SER A 41 -8.42 -13.69 -16.20
C SER A 41 -7.28 -13.32 -17.14
N GLY A 42 -6.34 -12.50 -16.73
CA GLY A 42 -5.08 -12.06 -17.39
C GLY A 42 -4.61 -12.65 -18.73
N GLY A 43 -5.50 -13.19 -19.54
CA GLY A 43 -5.22 -14.01 -20.71
C GLY A 43 -5.76 -13.49 -22.04
N ARG A 44 -6.40 -12.34 -22.13
CA ARG A 44 -6.98 -11.90 -23.40
C ARG A 44 -6.01 -11.14 -24.31
N PHE A 45 -4.86 -10.76 -23.82
CA PHE A 45 -3.80 -10.18 -24.64
C PHE A 45 -2.58 -11.10 -24.62
N GLY A 46 -2.64 -12.20 -25.38
CA GLY A 46 -1.59 -12.88 -26.09
C GLY A 46 -0.30 -13.30 -25.40
N GLY A 47 -0.18 -13.15 -24.10
CA GLY A 47 0.94 -13.70 -23.34
C GLY A 47 0.56 -15.09 -22.79
N PRO A 48 1.44 -16.09 -22.76
CA PRO A 48 1.20 -17.32 -22.05
C PRO A 48 0.76 -16.91 -20.63
N LYS A 49 -0.35 -17.51 -20.14
CA LYS A 49 -0.81 -17.38 -18.75
C LYS A 49 0.44 -17.37 -17.90
N THR A 50 0.87 -16.16 -17.50
CA THR A 50 2.24 -16.04 -17.04
C THR A 50 2.32 -16.83 -15.76
N ALA A 51 2.89 -18.01 -15.89
CA ALA A 51 3.20 -18.95 -14.83
C ALA A 51 3.93 -18.29 -13.64
N ARG A 52 4.31 -17.01 -13.80
CA ARG A 52 4.94 -16.20 -12.76
C ARG A 52 3.99 -15.79 -11.64
N PHE A 53 2.77 -15.35 -11.94
CA PHE A 53 1.75 -15.12 -10.90
C PHE A 53 1.28 -16.43 -10.26
N TYR A 54 1.15 -17.50 -11.07
CA TYR A 54 0.82 -18.82 -10.57
C TYR A 54 2.00 -19.56 -9.91
N LYS A 55 3.25 -19.21 -10.20
CA LYS A 55 4.42 -19.85 -9.62
C LYS A 55 4.61 -19.50 -8.13
N TYR A 56 4.25 -18.30 -7.73
CA TYR A 56 4.17 -17.94 -6.31
C TYR A 56 3.04 -18.68 -5.59
N ARG A 57 1.98 -19.05 -6.31
CA ARG A 57 0.83 -19.77 -5.76
C ARG A 57 1.02 -21.28 -5.65
N LYS A 58 2.00 -21.87 -6.34
CA LYS A 58 2.18 -23.34 -6.44
C LYS A 58 3.27 -23.91 -5.55
N GLN A 59 4.08 -23.08 -4.89
CA GLN A 59 5.13 -23.56 -3.98
C GLN A 59 4.71 -23.66 -2.51
N ASP A 60 3.56 -23.08 -2.11
CA ASP A 60 3.13 -23.03 -0.70
C ASP A 60 1.78 -23.71 -0.40
N THR A 61 1.21 -24.48 -1.32
CA THR A 61 -0.12 -25.08 -1.10
C THR A 61 -0.09 -26.58 -0.90
N ASP A 62 0.31 -27.00 0.29
CA ASP A 62 -0.19 -28.24 0.91
C ASP A 62 -1.39 -27.99 1.84
N ASN A 63 -1.94 -26.78 1.86
CA ASN A 63 -3.16 -26.46 2.58
C ASN A 63 -4.18 -25.76 1.67
N ASP A 64 -5.39 -26.32 1.60
CA ASP A 64 -6.58 -25.89 0.87
C ASP A 64 -7.15 -24.50 1.23
N LEU A 65 -6.38 -23.63 1.85
CA LEU A 65 -6.68 -22.22 2.14
C LEU A 65 -5.97 -21.31 1.12
N ALA A 66 -6.22 -21.53 -0.17
CA ALA A 66 -6.03 -20.48 -1.14
C ALA A 66 -7.07 -19.38 -0.83
N VAL A 67 -6.74 -18.52 0.14
CA VAL A 67 -7.46 -17.27 0.39
C VAL A 67 -7.54 -16.56 -0.95
N ASN A 68 -8.74 -16.32 -1.45
CA ASN A 68 -8.93 -15.50 -2.63
C ASN A 68 -8.60 -14.05 -2.22
N TRP A 69 -7.31 -13.73 -2.17
CA TRP A 69 -6.78 -12.46 -1.68
C TRP A 69 -7.32 -11.25 -2.46
N ASP A 70 -7.83 -11.46 -3.70
CA ASP A 70 -8.43 -10.39 -4.50
C ASP A 70 -9.95 -10.34 -4.28
N THR A 71 -10.39 -10.34 -3.04
CA THR A 71 -11.77 -10.07 -2.66
C THR A 71 -11.90 -8.60 -2.28
N ALA A 72 -12.74 -7.85 -3.01
CA ALA A 72 -13.00 -6.45 -2.68
C ALA A 72 -13.58 -6.32 -1.26
N PRO A 73 -13.17 -5.29 -0.51
CA PRO A 73 -13.71 -5.05 0.82
C PRO A 73 -15.21 -4.73 0.77
N ASP A 74 -15.91 -5.12 1.81
CA ASP A 74 -17.32 -4.82 1.99
C ASP A 74 -17.56 -3.39 2.54
N ALA A 75 -18.82 -3.02 2.71
CA ALA A 75 -19.20 -1.71 3.23
C ALA A 75 -18.73 -1.47 4.68
N ASP A 76 -18.55 -2.54 5.46
CA ASP A 76 -18.07 -2.49 6.84
C ASP A 76 -16.64 -1.96 6.91
N PHE A 77 -15.78 -2.42 6.01
CA PHE A 77 -14.41 -1.93 5.91
C PHE A 77 -14.35 -0.41 5.73
N PHE A 78 -15.08 0.13 4.75
CA PHE A 78 -15.07 1.57 4.46
C PHE A 78 -15.67 2.39 5.61
N ARG A 79 -16.71 1.86 6.27
CA ARG A 79 -17.32 2.50 7.43
C ARG A 79 -16.36 2.57 8.62
N GLU A 80 -15.69 1.47 8.94
CA GLU A 80 -14.72 1.41 10.03
C GLU A 80 -13.48 2.27 9.72
N LEU A 81 -12.98 2.24 8.47
CA LEU A 81 -11.86 3.08 8.06
C LEU A 81 -12.17 4.57 8.23
N ALA A 82 -13.36 5.00 7.80
CA ALA A 82 -13.82 6.37 7.98
C ALA A 82 -14.06 6.73 9.46
N ARG A 83 -14.50 5.77 10.28
CA ARG A 83 -14.73 5.99 11.72
C ARG A 83 -13.42 6.21 12.48
N VAL A 84 -12.40 5.42 12.19
CA VAL A 84 -11.14 5.46 12.96
C VAL A 84 -10.15 6.50 12.45
N SER A 85 -10.37 7.13 11.29
CA SER A 85 -9.43 8.09 10.72
C SER A 85 -10.10 9.42 10.34
N GLN A 86 -9.34 10.52 10.51
CA GLN A 86 -9.79 11.87 10.17
C GLN A 86 -9.78 12.11 8.66
N HIS A 87 -8.75 11.58 7.99
CA HIS A 87 -8.59 11.68 6.54
C HIS A 87 -8.30 10.30 5.95
N GLN A 88 -8.72 10.09 4.68
CA GLN A 88 -8.51 8.83 3.98
C GLN A 88 -7.95 9.09 2.57
N ILE A 89 -7.07 8.18 2.13
CA ILE A 89 -6.61 8.03 0.73
C ILE A 89 -6.82 6.55 0.38
N ILE A 90 -7.65 6.26 -0.64
CA ILE A 90 -8.06 4.89 -0.98
C ILE A 90 -7.77 4.63 -2.46
N TRP A 91 -6.81 3.75 -2.73
CA TRP A 91 -6.46 3.32 -4.07
C TRP A 91 -7.54 2.41 -4.67
N GLY A 92 -7.66 2.42 -6.00
CA GLY A 92 -8.63 1.59 -6.71
C GLY A 92 -10.08 1.98 -6.45
N ALA A 93 -10.35 3.18 -5.95
CA ALA A 93 -11.69 3.59 -5.55
C ALA A 93 -12.72 3.63 -6.69
N ASN A 94 -12.27 3.65 -7.94
CA ASN A 94 -13.11 3.49 -9.12
C ASN A 94 -13.76 2.08 -9.24
N PHE A 95 -13.29 1.11 -8.46
CA PHE A 95 -13.86 -0.24 -8.39
C PHE A 95 -14.84 -0.42 -7.22
N PHE A 96 -14.96 0.58 -6.34
CA PHE A 96 -15.79 0.49 -5.14
C PHE A 96 -17.01 1.41 -5.25
N PRO A 97 -18.24 0.84 -5.42
CA PRO A 97 -19.46 1.63 -5.56
C PRO A 97 -19.81 2.43 -4.29
N GLN A 98 -19.19 2.12 -3.15
CA GLN A 98 -19.39 2.82 -1.88
C GLN A 98 -18.70 4.18 -1.82
N MET A 99 -17.77 4.48 -2.74
CA MET A 99 -17.01 5.72 -2.69
C MET A 99 -17.86 6.91 -3.13
N PRO A 100 -17.99 7.94 -2.27
CA PRO A 100 -18.72 9.15 -2.63
C PRO A 100 -17.91 10.01 -3.61
N PRO A 101 -18.55 10.98 -4.28
CA PRO A 101 -17.83 12.00 -5.03
C PRO A 101 -16.79 12.71 -4.16
N CYS A 102 -15.64 13.06 -4.74
CA CYS A 102 -14.57 13.78 -4.04
C CYS A 102 -14.09 14.98 -4.84
N LYS A 103 -13.64 16.01 -4.13
CA LYS A 103 -13.01 17.19 -4.74
C LYS A 103 -11.57 16.91 -5.13
N CYS A 104 -10.84 16.25 -4.23
CA CYS A 104 -9.45 15.87 -4.43
C CYS A 104 -9.38 14.39 -4.74
N PHE A 105 -8.83 14.06 -5.88
CA PHE A 105 -8.42 12.70 -6.21
C PHE A 105 -6.94 12.69 -6.62
N ILE A 106 -6.34 11.53 -6.58
CA ILE A 106 -4.93 11.34 -6.93
C ILE A 106 -4.85 10.38 -8.11
N THR A 107 -4.03 10.74 -9.08
CA THR A 107 -3.69 9.87 -10.20
C THR A 107 -2.19 9.58 -10.16
N TRP A 108 -1.84 8.30 -10.13
CA TRP A 108 -0.48 7.86 -10.37
C TRP A 108 -0.31 7.48 -11.83
N VAL A 109 0.47 8.24 -12.59
CA VAL A 109 0.86 7.93 -13.97
C VAL A 109 2.15 7.13 -13.96
N LYS A 110 2.10 5.90 -14.47
CA LYS A 110 3.22 4.95 -14.51
C LYS A 110 4.10 5.24 -15.73
N THR A 111 5.27 5.84 -15.50
CA THR A 111 6.16 6.29 -16.58
C THR A 111 6.88 5.17 -17.34
N ASN A 112 6.79 3.95 -16.84
CA ASN A 112 7.42 2.75 -17.44
C ASN A 112 6.43 1.81 -18.15
N ILE A 113 5.17 2.21 -18.32
CA ILE A 113 4.15 1.45 -19.06
C ILE A 113 3.90 2.16 -20.39
N PRO A 114 4.34 1.58 -21.53
CA PRO A 114 4.13 2.19 -22.83
C PRO A 114 2.67 2.09 -23.31
N ASP A 115 2.33 2.91 -24.29
CA ASP A 115 1.03 2.86 -24.97
C ASP A 115 0.78 1.47 -25.57
N GLY A 116 -0.46 1.00 -25.47
CA GLY A 116 -0.86 -0.31 -26.00
C GLY A 116 -0.44 -1.51 -25.16
N PHE A 117 0.21 -1.30 -24.01
CA PHE A 117 0.51 -2.38 -23.10
C PHE A 117 -0.73 -2.80 -22.31
N SER A 118 -0.81 -4.10 -21.93
CA SER A 118 -1.99 -4.66 -21.22
C SER A 118 -2.14 -4.22 -19.76
N MET A 119 -1.11 -3.58 -19.19
CA MET A 119 -1.16 -3.06 -17.83
C MET A 119 -1.71 -1.64 -17.82
N ALA A 120 -2.42 -1.27 -16.76
CA ALA A 120 -2.94 0.08 -16.58
C ALA A 120 -1.79 1.09 -16.49
N GLN A 121 -1.84 2.13 -17.35
CA GLN A 121 -0.88 3.23 -17.37
C GLN A 121 -1.04 4.20 -16.20
N ALA A 122 -2.21 4.20 -15.56
CA ALA A 122 -2.49 5.02 -14.39
C ALA A 122 -3.31 4.28 -13.36
N GLU A 123 -3.15 4.67 -12.10
CA GLU A 123 -4.01 4.26 -10.99
C GLU A 123 -4.65 5.48 -10.35
N TYR A 124 -5.85 5.28 -9.85
CA TYR A 124 -6.67 6.31 -9.23
C TYR A 124 -6.81 6.06 -7.74
N ALA A 125 -6.67 7.11 -6.94
CA ALA A 125 -7.05 7.09 -5.53
C ALA A 125 -8.06 8.19 -5.22
N TRP A 126 -9.13 7.80 -4.53
CA TRP A 126 -10.08 8.71 -3.89
C TRP A 126 -9.45 9.28 -2.62
N THR A 127 -9.79 10.54 -2.30
CA THR A 127 -9.39 11.13 -1.03
C THR A 127 -10.53 11.91 -0.36
N SER A 128 -10.52 11.97 0.95
CA SER A 128 -11.39 12.85 1.74
C SER A 128 -10.86 14.29 1.85
N LEU A 129 -9.74 14.60 1.22
CA LEU A 129 -9.08 15.91 1.29
C LEU A 129 -9.85 16.97 0.51
N SER A 130 -9.80 18.22 0.96
CA SER A 130 -10.47 19.36 0.32
C SER A 130 -9.58 20.15 -0.65
N CYS A 131 -8.43 19.61 -1.08
CA CYS A 131 -7.57 20.25 -2.06
C CYS A 131 -7.99 19.97 -3.52
N ASN A 132 -7.29 20.54 -4.48
CA ASN A 132 -7.44 20.19 -5.90
C ASN A 132 -6.85 18.81 -6.18
N ALA A 133 -7.33 18.16 -7.25
CA ALA A 133 -6.76 16.90 -7.71
C ALA A 133 -5.24 16.99 -7.95
N ARG A 134 -4.54 15.88 -7.72
CA ARG A 134 -3.09 15.80 -7.82
C ARG A 134 -2.67 14.64 -8.73
N VAL A 135 -1.55 14.82 -9.42
CA VAL A 135 -0.96 13.80 -10.29
C VAL A 135 0.47 13.55 -9.83
N TRP A 136 0.82 12.27 -9.72
CA TRP A 136 2.20 11.83 -9.50
C TRP A 136 2.68 11.02 -10.70
N HIS A 137 3.89 11.31 -11.17
CA HIS A 137 4.54 10.59 -12.27
C HIS A 137 5.71 9.78 -11.73
N GLY A 138 5.70 8.48 -11.96
CA GLY A 138 6.77 7.61 -11.50
C GLY A 138 6.63 6.18 -11.97
N SER A 139 7.75 5.46 -12.01
CA SER A 139 7.76 4.04 -12.37
C SER A 139 6.97 3.21 -11.37
N SER A 140 6.35 2.13 -11.83
CA SER A 140 5.86 1.08 -10.96
C SER A 140 7.01 0.51 -10.13
N ALA A 141 6.72 0.13 -8.88
CA ALA A 141 7.74 -0.37 -7.97
C ALA A 141 8.50 -1.54 -8.60
N ARG A 142 9.82 -1.38 -8.63
CA ARG A 142 10.76 -2.50 -8.76
C ARG A 142 11.79 -2.26 -7.68
N SER A 143 11.84 -3.17 -6.71
CA SER A 143 12.97 -3.21 -5.78
C SER A 143 14.26 -3.25 -6.61
N LYS A 144 15.22 -2.38 -6.30
CA LYS A 144 16.53 -2.37 -6.98
C LYS A 144 17.26 -3.71 -6.80
N ASP A 145 16.91 -4.43 -5.74
CA ASP A 145 17.57 -5.68 -5.35
C ASP A 145 16.89 -6.94 -5.89
N GLY A 146 15.88 -6.78 -6.78
CA GLY A 146 15.20 -7.93 -7.41
C GLY A 146 14.24 -8.70 -6.50
N ASP A 147 14.14 -8.35 -5.24
CA ASP A 147 13.26 -9.00 -4.25
C ASP A 147 11.86 -8.37 -4.23
N HIS A 148 11.20 -8.44 -5.39
CA HIS A 148 9.81 -8.00 -5.54
C HIS A 148 8.89 -9.12 -5.07
N PHE A 149 8.50 -9.09 -3.81
CA PHE A 149 7.74 -10.19 -3.20
C PHE A 149 6.23 -9.95 -3.17
N HIS A 150 5.78 -8.70 -3.26
CA HIS A 150 4.35 -8.39 -3.24
C HIS A 150 3.88 -8.00 -4.65
N PRO A 151 2.81 -8.64 -5.19
CA PRO A 151 2.41 -8.47 -6.59
C PRO A 151 1.95 -7.05 -6.95
N THR A 152 1.40 -6.31 -5.99
CA THR A 152 0.85 -4.95 -6.18
C THR A 152 1.67 -3.90 -5.44
N GLU A 153 2.95 -4.15 -5.20
CA GLU A 153 3.82 -3.23 -4.49
C GLU A 153 3.83 -1.85 -5.13
N LYS A 154 3.50 -0.82 -4.34
CA LYS A 154 3.61 0.59 -4.72
C LYS A 154 4.95 1.18 -4.26
N PRO A 155 5.50 2.17 -5.00
CA PRO A 155 6.79 2.80 -4.65
C PRO A 155 6.74 3.52 -3.30
N VAL A 156 7.81 3.41 -2.50
CA VAL A 156 7.99 4.20 -1.27
C VAL A 156 7.91 5.70 -1.57
N ALA A 157 8.48 6.16 -2.69
CA ALA A 157 8.45 7.55 -3.12
C ALA A 157 7.01 8.06 -3.37
N LEU A 158 6.11 7.20 -3.88
CA LEU A 158 4.69 7.53 -4.04
C LEU A 158 4.04 7.78 -2.67
N TYR A 159 4.23 6.89 -1.70
CA TYR A 159 3.67 7.07 -0.36
C TYR A 159 4.22 8.30 0.36
N ARG A 160 5.53 8.56 0.22
CA ARG A 160 6.12 9.77 0.77
C ARG A 160 5.47 11.03 0.20
N TRP A 161 5.28 11.08 -1.12
CA TRP A 161 4.59 12.19 -1.78
C TRP A 161 3.12 12.30 -1.34
N LEU A 162 2.40 11.17 -1.12
CA LEU A 162 1.03 11.18 -0.59
C LEU A 162 0.96 11.82 0.80
N PHE A 163 1.90 11.50 1.66
CA PHE A 163 1.96 12.10 2.99
C PHE A 163 2.27 13.60 2.93
N ASP A 164 3.15 14.03 2.04
CA ASP A 164 3.41 15.45 1.80
C ASP A 164 2.14 16.18 1.30
N VAL A 165 1.40 15.59 0.37
CA VAL A 165 0.11 16.15 -0.11
C VAL A 165 -0.90 16.28 1.02
N TRP A 166 -1.02 15.26 1.86
CA TRP A 166 -1.91 15.30 3.02
C TRP A 166 -1.50 16.38 4.02
N LEU A 167 -0.23 16.42 4.42
CA LEU A 167 0.28 17.43 5.36
C LEU A 167 0.06 18.85 4.85
N GLN A 168 0.29 19.10 3.56
CA GLN A 168 0.03 20.40 2.93
C GLN A 168 -1.46 20.74 2.91
N ALA A 169 -2.32 19.78 2.54
CA ALA A 169 -3.76 20.00 2.42
C ALA A 169 -4.43 20.28 3.77
N THR A 170 -3.93 19.69 4.85
CA THR A 170 -4.46 19.83 6.21
C THR A 170 -3.71 20.87 7.05
N GLN A 171 -2.60 21.40 6.53
CA GLN A 171 -1.69 22.29 7.27
C GLN A 171 -1.14 21.67 8.57
N GLN A 172 -1.19 20.34 8.68
CA GLN A 172 -0.63 19.62 9.81
C GLN A 172 0.89 19.52 9.69
N ARG A 173 1.55 19.42 10.84
CA ARG A 173 3.00 19.21 10.92
C ARG A 173 3.26 18.11 11.94
N ALA A 174 4.19 17.23 11.62
CA ALA A 174 4.67 16.26 12.60
C ALA A 174 5.45 17.04 13.67
N ASP A 175 5.07 16.85 14.93
CA ASP A 175 5.73 17.39 16.10
C ASP A 175 6.15 16.21 17.00
N ALA A 176 7.31 16.33 17.65
CA ALA A 176 7.80 15.30 18.55
C ALA A 176 6.87 15.06 19.75
N ASP A 177 6.21 16.14 20.22
CA ASP A 177 5.29 16.09 21.36
C ASP A 177 3.86 15.69 20.96
N GLN A 178 3.50 15.82 19.67
CA GLN A 178 2.19 15.42 19.10
C GLN A 178 2.40 14.72 17.75
N PRO A 179 2.85 13.46 17.77
CA PRO A 179 3.12 12.74 16.53
C PRO A 179 1.82 12.47 15.76
N LEU A 180 1.89 12.66 14.45
CA LEU A 180 0.77 12.37 13.56
C LEU A 180 0.73 10.86 13.26
N ARG A 181 -0.43 10.24 13.49
CA ARG A 181 -0.64 8.81 13.33
C ARG A 181 -1.19 8.49 11.95
N VAL A 182 -0.46 7.66 11.21
CA VAL A 182 -0.86 7.11 9.91
C VAL A 182 -1.24 5.64 10.07
N PHE A 183 -2.28 5.21 9.37
CA PHE A 183 -2.75 3.83 9.36
C PHE A 183 -2.79 3.27 7.94
N ASP A 184 -2.27 2.06 7.76
CA ASP A 184 -2.43 1.26 6.55
C ASP A 184 -3.09 -0.08 6.91
N PRO A 185 -4.37 -0.29 6.55
CA PRO A 185 -5.10 -1.49 6.92
C PRO A 185 -4.65 -2.76 6.19
N MET A 186 -3.93 -2.63 5.06
CA MET A 186 -3.51 -3.73 4.19
C MET A 186 -2.12 -3.45 3.64
N MET A 187 -1.13 -3.41 4.54
CA MET A 187 0.19 -2.83 4.29
C MET A 187 1.09 -3.62 3.31
N GLY A 188 0.77 -4.88 3.02
CA GLY A 188 1.46 -5.71 2.02
C GLY A 188 2.99 -5.64 2.11
N SER A 189 3.60 -4.96 1.14
CA SER A 189 5.06 -4.78 1.07
C SER A 189 5.63 -3.78 2.09
N GLN A 190 4.79 -3.08 2.87
CA GLN A 190 5.14 -2.05 3.84
C GLN A 190 5.84 -0.81 3.26
N SER A 191 5.63 -0.49 1.99
CA SER A 191 6.17 0.74 1.37
C SER A 191 5.66 2.01 2.07
N SER A 192 4.40 2.03 2.51
CA SER A 192 3.80 3.09 3.32
C SER A 192 4.50 3.27 4.66
N ARG A 193 4.87 2.16 5.33
CA ARG A 193 5.60 2.16 6.61
C ARG A 193 6.98 2.79 6.49
N ILE A 194 7.73 2.43 5.44
CA ILE A 194 9.06 2.98 5.15
C ILE A 194 8.97 4.48 4.87
N ALA A 195 7.96 4.90 4.08
CA ALA A 195 7.71 6.31 3.81
C ALA A 195 7.37 7.09 5.09
N ALA A 196 6.49 6.58 5.94
CA ALA A 196 6.11 7.20 7.22
C ALA A 196 7.34 7.35 8.15
N HIS A 197 8.18 6.31 8.22
CA HIS A 197 9.44 6.36 8.98
C HIS A 197 10.34 7.52 8.53
N SER A 198 10.51 7.72 7.22
CA SER A 198 11.35 8.79 6.67
C SER A 198 10.85 10.21 6.96
N LEU A 199 9.58 10.35 7.35
CA LEU A 199 8.93 11.62 7.71
C LEU A 199 8.69 11.79 9.21
N GLY A 200 9.12 10.84 10.04
CA GLY A 200 8.94 10.91 11.50
C GLY A 200 7.49 10.74 11.95
N LEU A 201 6.64 10.11 11.13
CA LEU A 201 5.23 9.86 11.45
C LEU A 201 5.07 8.60 12.29
N ASP A 202 4.15 8.58 13.23
CA ASP A 202 3.73 7.35 13.89
C ASP A 202 2.91 6.50 12.91
N TYR A 203 3.29 5.23 12.79
CA TYR A 203 2.71 4.31 11.84
C TYR A 203 2.05 3.13 12.53
N TYR A 204 0.86 2.79 12.03
CA TYR A 204 0.10 1.62 12.42
C TYR A 204 -0.30 0.85 11.16
N GLY A 205 -0.23 -0.48 11.19
CA GLY A 205 -0.57 -1.26 10.00
C GLY A 205 -1.03 -2.67 10.31
N CYS A 206 -1.89 -3.20 9.43
CA CYS A 206 -2.34 -4.58 9.45
C CYS A 206 -1.93 -5.29 8.15
N GLU A 207 -1.63 -6.57 8.26
CA GLU A 207 -1.45 -7.49 7.15
C GLU A 207 -2.00 -8.85 7.55
N LEU A 208 -2.90 -9.40 6.74
CA LEU A 208 -3.56 -10.66 7.03
C LEU A 208 -2.66 -11.85 6.70
N ASP A 209 -1.95 -11.79 5.57
CA ASP A 209 -1.04 -12.86 5.15
C ASP A 209 0.24 -12.83 5.98
N ALA A 210 0.51 -13.92 6.69
CA ALA A 210 1.64 -14.03 7.59
C ALA A 210 3.00 -13.96 6.87
N GLU A 211 3.09 -14.46 5.64
CA GLU A 211 4.33 -14.42 4.88
C GLU A 211 4.59 -13.02 4.32
N TYR A 212 3.57 -12.31 3.81
CA TYR A 212 3.71 -10.91 3.42
C TYR A 212 4.04 -10.03 4.65
N PHE A 213 3.40 -10.27 5.78
CA PHE A 213 3.73 -9.60 7.04
C PHE A 213 5.21 -9.76 7.40
N ARG A 214 5.68 -11.01 7.46
CA ARG A 214 7.07 -11.34 7.81
C ARG A 214 8.08 -10.70 6.84
N ARG A 215 7.86 -10.84 5.52
CA ARG A 215 8.75 -10.28 4.48
C ARG A 215 8.75 -8.75 4.50
N GLY A 216 7.60 -8.15 4.71
CA GLY A 216 7.46 -6.70 4.85
C GLY A 216 8.23 -6.16 6.05
N CYS A 217 8.17 -6.84 7.20
CA CYS A 217 8.95 -6.46 8.39
C CYS A 217 10.46 -6.52 8.13
N LEU A 218 10.94 -7.59 7.50
CA LEU A 218 12.37 -7.72 7.12
C LEU A 218 12.80 -6.63 6.13
N ARG A 219 11.94 -6.30 5.16
CA ARG A 219 12.19 -5.18 4.24
C ARG A 219 12.29 -3.85 4.98
N TYR A 220 11.34 -3.57 5.87
CA TYR A 220 11.35 -2.36 6.68
C TYR A 220 12.62 -2.23 7.50
N GLU A 221 13.04 -3.28 8.22
CA GLU A 221 14.27 -3.29 8.98
C GLU A 221 15.50 -3.00 8.10
N ARG A 222 15.60 -3.66 6.95
CA ARG A 222 16.69 -3.45 5.99
C ARG A 222 16.74 -2.00 5.49
N GLU A 223 15.62 -1.46 5.04
CA GLU A 223 15.58 -0.14 4.42
C GLU A 223 15.68 1.02 5.43
N THR A 224 15.27 0.82 6.69
CA THR A 224 15.32 1.85 7.72
C THR A 224 16.58 1.79 8.60
N ALA A 225 17.24 0.64 8.71
CA ALA A 225 18.48 0.49 9.45
C ALA A 225 19.73 1.02 8.69
N GLY A 226 19.55 1.53 7.47
CA GLY A 226 20.66 1.93 6.62
C GLY A 226 21.56 0.76 6.21
N LEU A 227 21.01 -0.45 6.13
CA LEU A 227 21.74 -1.63 5.70
C LEU A 227 21.79 -1.67 4.17
N ILE A 228 22.99 -1.72 3.61
CA ILE A 228 23.24 -1.89 2.17
C ILE A 228 23.87 -3.25 1.96
N THR A 229 23.25 -4.08 1.14
CA THR A 229 23.88 -5.33 0.65
C THR A 229 24.71 -5.01 -0.58
N GLN A 230 26.00 -5.25 -0.52
CA GLN A 230 26.91 -5.07 -1.64
C GLN A 230 26.75 -6.20 -2.66
N SER A 231 27.29 -6.01 -3.87
CA SER A 231 27.21 -7.00 -4.96
C SER A 231 27.91 -8.34 -4.65
N ASP A 232 28.74 -8.38 -3.63
CA ASP A 232 29.42 -9.58 -3.10
C ASP A 232 28.60 -10.33 -2.02
N GLY A 233 27.38 -9.84 -1.72
CA GLY A 233 26.49 -10.42 -0.70
C GLY A 233 26.79 -9.96 0.73
N GLN A 234 27.81 -9.12 0.96
CA GLN A 234 28.05 -8.55 2.30
C GLN A 234 27.05 -7.44 2.60
N THR A 235 26.50 -7.46 3.81
CA THR A 235 25.62 -6.40 4.31
C THR A 235 26.42 -5.46 5.19
N ILE A 236 26.51 -4.21 4.79
CA ILE A 236 27.15 -3.14 5.56
C ILE A 236 26.12 -2.14 6.07
N ARG A 237 26.36 -1.57 7.24
CA ARG A 237 25.54 -0.46 7.77
C ARG A 237 26.08 0.85 7.22
N GLN A 238 25.31 1.56 6.43
CA GLN A 238 25.63 2.93 6.05
C GLN A 238 25.34 3.83 7.25
N LEU A 239 26.38 4.36 7.86
CA LEU A 239 26.24 5.43 8.84
C LEU A 239 25.78 6.67 8.07
N SER A 240 24.56 7.17 8.36
CA SER A 240 24.15 8.46 7.85
C SER A 240 25.06 9.53 8.47
N LEU A 241 25.76 10.26 7.62
CA LEU A 241 26.55 11.44 8.01
C LEU A 241 25.67 12.69 8.07
N PHE A 242 24.55 12.62 8.87
CA PHE A 242 23.76 13.82 9.19
C PHE A 242 23.18 13.66 10.59
#